data_61f745b8da13f74af2fac4077007b1b6
#
_entry.id   61f745b8da13f74af2fac4077007b1b6
#
_cell.length_a   1.000
_cell.length_b   1.000
_cell.length_c   1.000
_cell.angle_alpha   90.00
_cell.angle_beta   90.00
_cell.angle_gamma   90.00
#
_symmetry.space_group_name_H-M   'P 1'
#
loop_
_entity.id
_entity.type
_entity.pdbx_description
1 polymer ?
#
loop_
_entity_poly.entity_id
_entity_poly.type
_entity_poly.pdbx_seq_one_letter_code
_entity_poly.pdbx_strand_id
1 'polypeptide(L)'
;MTDYDVVIVGGGAAGLMCAMEAGKRGRRVVVIEKGKVPAGKIRISGGGRCNFTNIHCTPNHFHSENKHFAKSALKRYGPNDFISLVENHDIAYHEKTLGQLFCDNSAQDIIKMLLDECEAVGVVVKTSMTVEHIDKNETFNVLTSDGMISASSLVIASGGPSIPKMGATGWGYDVARQFKLKIVDPVPALVPLTFGEAFIFDFRALSGLAVDIRVQCGKTSFDEALLFTHRGMSGPAILQISSYWRSGMDITINLAPNRNVFEELKIQKEHQPKQEIQTTLSGIIPKRLALYLCDHSGVSGTLADLSHKKLKIIADLVNVWRITPNGTEGFATAEVTRGGVSTSELSSKTMEANKVPGLYFIGEVVDVTGHLGGFNFQWAWSSGHAAGQFV
;
A
#
# COMPACT_ATOMS: atom_id res chain seq x y z
N MET A 1 -33.16 24.56 2.31
CA MET A 1 -33.20 23.13 1.87
C MET A 1 -31.88 22.88 1.20
N THR A 2 -31.15 21.80 1.55
CA THR A 2 -29.85 21.48 0.93
C THR A 2 -30.02 20.92 -0.48
N ASP A 3 -29.05 21.15 -1.36
CA ASP A 3 -29.07 20.62 -2.74
C ASP A 3 -28.97 19.09 -2.72
N TYR A 4 -28.10 18.56 -1.85
CA TYR A 4 -27.88 17.14 -1.61
C TYR A 4 -27.94 16.82 -0.11
N ASP A 5 -28.13 15.56 0.21
CA ASP A 5 -27.98 15.09 1.59
C ASP A 5 -26.49 14.84 1.90
N VAL A 6 -25.74 14.38 0.89
CA VAL A 6 -24.34 13.99 1.01
C VAL A 6 -23.51 14.53 -0.16
N VAL A 7 -22.42 15.24 0.13
CA VAL A 7 -21.34 15.55 -0.80
C VAL A 7 -20.13 14.67 -0.48
N ILE A 8 -19.63 13.97 -1.49
CA ILE A 8 -18.41 13.13 -1.37
C ILE A 8 -17.33 13.73 -2.27
N VAL A 9 -16.19 14.09 -1.70
CA VAL A 9 -15.05 14.62 -2.45
C VAL A 9 -14.01 13.53 -2.67
N GLY A 10 -13.89 13.09 -3.93
CA GLY A 10 -13.04 12.02 -4.42
C GLY A 10 -13.83 10.82 -4.93
N GLY A 11 -13.86 10.65 -6.25
CA GLY A 11 -14.49 9.54 -6.97
C GLY A 11 -13.59 8.30 -7.07
N GLY A 12 -12.81 8.01 -6.03
CA GLY A 12 -11.99 6.81 -5.91
C GLY A 12 -12.76 5.63 -5.29
N ALA A 13 -12.03 4.56 -4.95
CA ALA A 13 -12.57 3.34 -4.36
C ALA A 13 -13.49 3.60 -3.15
N ALA A 14 -12.99 4.31 -2.14
CA ALA A 14 -13.74 4.59 -0.93
C ALA A 14 -14.94 5.50 -1.18
N GLY A 15 -14.77 6.53 -2.02
CA GLY A 15 -15.85 7.49 -2.34
C GLY A 15 -17.00 6.86 -3.09
N LEU A 16 -16.74 6.04 -4.12
CA LEU A 16 -17.78 5.33 -4.87
C LEU A 16 -18.51 4.30 -4.01
N MET A 17 -17.78 3.56 -3.16
CA MET A 17 -18.39 2.64 -2.21
C MET A 17 -19.31 3.38 -1.22
N CYS A 18 -18.87 4.51 -0.67
CA CYS A 18 -19.68 5.32 0.23
C CYS A 18 -20.93 5.87 -0.49
N ALA A 19 -20.76 6.32 -1.74
CA ALA A 19 -21.84 6.88 -2.55
C ALA A 19 -22.95 5.87 -2.81
N MET A 20 -22.59 4.66 -3.28
CA MET A 20 -23.60 3.63 -3.55
C MET A 20 -24.34 3.20 -2.28
N GLU A 21 -23.62 3.05 -1.15
CA GLU A 21 -24.25 2.67 0.12
C GLU A 21 -25.17 3.75 0.69
N ALA A 22 -24.81 5.01 0.57
CA ALA A 22 -25.69 6.13 0.94
C ALA A 22 -26.92 6.21 0.01
N GLY A 23 -26.71 6.03 -1.30
CA GLY A 23 -27.79 5.98 -2.29
C GLY A 23 -28.78 4.84 -2.05
N LYS A 24 -28.32 3.64 -1.70
CA LYS A 24 -29.18 2.49 -1.30
C LYS A 24 -30.09 2.81 -0.10
N ARG A 25 -29.72 3.78 0.72
CA ARG A 25 -30.54 4.30 1.83
C ARG A 25 -31.48 5.46 1.43
N GLY A 26 -31.57 5.77 0.14
CA GLY A 26 -32.42 6.85 -0.40
C GLY A 26 -31.84 8.25 -0.18
N ARG A 27 -30.53 8.39 0.09
CA ARG A 27 -29.86 9.70 0.20
C ARG A 27 -29.61 10.28 -1.19
N ARG A 28 -29.79 11.59 -1.33
CA ARG A 28 -29.37 12.36 -2.52
C ARG A 28 -27.88 12.61 -2.43
N VAL A 29 -27.10 11.93 -3.26
CA VAL A 29 -25.64 11.93 -3.18
C VAL A 29 -25.05 12.55 -4.44
N VAL A 30 -24.05 13.43 -4.25
CA VAL A 30 -23.15 13.87 -5.33
C VAL A 30 -21.70 13.52 -4.98
N VAL A 31 -21.00 12.93 -5.96
CA VAL A 31 -19.56 12.69 -5.90
C VAL A 31 -18.86 13.73 -6.76
N ILE A 32 -17.90 14.44 -6.18
CA ILE A 32 -17.05 15.44 -6.85
C ILE A 32 -15.69 14.79 -7.11
N GLU A 33 -15.32 14.69 -8.38
CA GLU A 33 -14.02 14.14 -8.80
C GLU A 33 -13.25 15.19 -9.62
N LYS A 34 -12.01 15.49 -9.17
CA LYS A 34 -11.13 16.45 -9.84
C LYS A 34 -10.65 15.93 -11.21
N GLY A 35 -10.43 14.63 -11.31
CA GLY A 35 -9.98 13.99 -12.54
C GLY A 35 -11.07 13.98 -13.64
N LYS A 36 -10.64 13.84 -14.89
CA LYS A 36 -11.58 13.67 -16.02
C LYS A 36 -12.40 12.37 -15.95
N VAL A 37 -11.85 11.38 -15.25
CA VAL A 37 -12.48 10.07 -15.04
C VAL A 37 -12.31 9.65 -13.60
N PRO A 38 -13.30 8.98 -12.98
CA PRO A 38 -13.19 8.50 -11.61
C PRO A 38 -12.29 7.25 -11.53
N ALA A 39 -12.00 6.83 -10.30
CA ALA A 39 -11.31 5.59 -9.97
C ALA A 39 -9.90 5.43 -10.55
N GLY A 40 -9.14 6.54 -10.66
CA GLY A 40 -7.82 6.54 -11.29
C GLY A 40 -6.86 5.49 -10.71
N LYS A 41 -6.73 5.36 -9.37
CA LYS A 41 -5.88 4.36 -8.73
C LYS A 41 -6.36 2.92 -8.97
N ILE A 42 -7.66 2.65 -9.06
CA ILE A 42 -8.18 1.32 -9.42
C ILE A 42 -7.68 0.95 -10.82
N ARG A 43 -7.79 1.87 -11.78
CA ARG A 43 -7.44 1.68 -13.19
C ARG A 43 -6.02 1.16 -13.42
N ILE A 44 -5.04 1.65 -12.65
CA ILE A 44 -3.63 1.29 -12.82
C ILE A 44 -3.19 0.16 -11.89
N SER A 45 -3.97 -0.17 -10.88
CA SER A 45 -3.60 -1.15 -9.86
C SER A 45 -3.48 -2.56 -10.44
N GLY A 46 -2.60 -3.36 -9.83
CA GLY A 46 -2.39 -4.73 -10.26
C GLY A 46 -1.97 -4.88 -11.72
N GLY A 47 -1.28 -3.89 -12.29
CA GLY A 47 -0.91 -3.88 -13.71
C GLY A 47 -2.13 -3.72 -14.65
N GLY A 48 -3.17 -3.01 -14.20
CA GLY A 48 -4.41 -2.80 -14.95
C GLY A 48 -5.47 -3.90 -14.76
N ARG A 49 -5.23 -4.85 -13.85
CA ARG A 49 -6.17 -5.95 -13.52
C ARG A 49 -6.85 -5.80 -12.17
N CYS A 50 -6.58 -4.75 -11.43
CA CYS A 50 -7.09 -4.47 -10.09
C CYS A 50 -6.88 -5.63 -9.10
N ASN A 51 -5.94 -5.51 -8.19
CA ASN A 51 -5.88 -6.36 -7.01
C ASN A 51 -6.93 -5.89 -6.01
N PHE A 52 -8.19 -6.30 -6.18
CA PHE A 52 -9.32 -5.66 -5.55
C PHE A 52 -9.52 -6.02 -4.07
N THR A 53 -9.00 -7.15 -3.61
CA THR A 53 -9.00 -7.53 -2.18
C THR A 53 -7.99 -8.65 -1.90
N ASN A 54 -7.94 -9.07 -0.62
CA ASN A 54 -7.16 -10.21 -0.15
C ASN A 54 -8.03 -11.08 0.77
N ILE A 55 -8.11 -12.37 0.49
CA ILE A 55 -8.93 -13.32 1.26
C ILE A 55 -8.46 -13.48 2.71
N HIS A 56 -7.17 -13.21 2.98
CA HIS A 56 -6.57 -13.27 4.31
C HIS A 56 -6.66 -11.93 5.07
N CYS A 57 -7.43 -10.97 4.58
CA CYS A 57 -7.51 -9.64 5.19
C CYS A 57 -8.04 -9.68 6.62
N THR A 58 -7.19 -9.28 7.57
CA THR A 58 -7.51 -9.13 8.98
C THR A 58 -6.99 -7.78 9.49
N PRO A 59 -7.45 -7.29 10.64
CA PRO A 59 -6.93 -6.04 11.21
C PRO A 59 -5.41 -6.00 11.44
N ASN A 60 -4.76 -7.14 11.55
CA ASN A 60 -3.30 -7.22 11.75
C ASN A 60 -2.48 -6.83 10.51
N HIS A 61 -3.11 -6.77 9.34
CA HIS A 61 -2.48 -6.35 8.09
C HIS A 61 -2.49 -4.83 7.89
N PHE A 62 -2.91 -4.06 8.91
CA PHE A 62 -2.97 -2.61 8.81
C PHE A 62 -2.08 -1.93 9.84
N HIS A 63 -1.35 -0.92 9.37
CA HIS A 63 -0.57 0.00 10.18
C HIS A 63 -1.40 1.25 10.48
N SER A 64 -1.46 1.67 11.74
CA SER A 64 -2.12 2.87 12.25
C SER A 64 -1.60 3.18 13.65
N GLU A 65 -1.67 4.43 14.12
CA GLU A 65 -1.43 4.74 15.54
C GLU A 65 -2.38 3.94 16.45
N ASN A 66 -3.63 3.75 16.02
CA ASN A 66 -4.59 2.86 16.67
C ASN A 66 -4.81 1.58 15.86
N LYS A 67 -4.02 0.54 16.15
CA LYS A 67 -4.11 -0.79 15.49
C LYS A 67 -5.48 -1.47 15.56
N HIS A 68 -6.41 -0.95 16.36
CA HIS A 68 -7.75 -1.50 16.50
C HIS A 68 -8.82 -0.75 15.70
N PHE A 69 -8.47 0.41 15.13
CA PHE A 69 -9.43 1.27 14.46
C PHE A 69 -10.16 0.59 13.29
N ALA A 70 -9.44 -0.13 12.45
CA ALA A 70 -10.01 -0.79 11.28
C ALA A 70 -10.95 -1.97 11.60
N LYS A 71 -10.91 -2.53 12.83
CA LYS A 71 -11.66 -3.74 13.20
C LYS A 71 -13.16 -3.65 12.94
N SER A 72 -13.76 -2.52 13.29
CA SER A 72 -15.22 -2.34 13.18
C SER A 72 -15.67 -2.31 11.72
N ALA A 73 -14.97 -1.55 10.88
CA ALA A 73 -15.29 -1.44 9.45
C ALA A 73 -15.06 -2.77 8.72
N LEU A 74 -13.91 -3.41 8.93
CA LEU A 74 -13.58 -4.72 8.33
C LEU A 74 -14.53 -5.85 8.75
N LYS A 75 -15.07 -5.81 9.98
CA LYS A 75 -16.06 -6.79 10.43
C LYS A 75 -17.41 -6.62 9.74
N ARG A 76 -17.81 -5.39 9.40
CA ARG A 76 -19.10 -5.09 8.76
C ARG A 76 -19.08 -5.24 7.26
N TYR A 77 -17.94 -5.03 6.64
CA TYR A 77 -17.73 -5.22 5.23
C TYR A 77 -16.32 -5.76 4.99
N GLY A 78 -16.21 -7.08 4.92
CA GLY A 78 -14.96 -7.80 4.74
C GLY A 78 -14.72 -8.22 3.29
N PRO A 79 -13.65 -9.01 3.05
CA PRO A 79 -13.33 -9.51 1.71
C PRO A 79 -14.48 -10.25 1.02
N ASN A 80 -15.19 -11.13 1.75
CA ASN A 80 -16.28 -11.92 1.19
C ASN A 80 -17.45 -11.05 0.71
N ASP A 81 -17.72 -9.92 1.38
CA ASP A 81 -18.78 -9.00 0.95
C ASP A 81 -18.45 -8.36 -0.40
N PHE A 82 -17.18 -7.94 -0.58
CA PHE A 82 -16.76 -7.38 -1.87
C PHE A 82 -16.65 -8.46 -2.95
N ILE A 83 -16.18 -9.66 -2.62
CA ILE A 83 -16.18 -10.80 -3.55
C ILE A 83 -17.60 -11.09 -4.03
N SER A 84 -18.58 -11.16 -3.12
CA SER A 84 -19.98 -11.35 -3.49
C SER A 84 -20.52 -10.25 -4.43
N LEU A 85 -20.09 -8.99 -4.22
CA LEU A 85 -20.46 -7.91 -5.13
C LEU A 85 -19.86 -8.11 -6.54
N VAL A 86 -18.59 -8.55 -6.61
CA VAL A 86 -17.89 -8.85 -7.88
C VAL A 86 -18.57 -10.02 -8.60
N GLU A 87 -18.95 -11.07 -7.88
CA GLU A 87 -19.65 -12.23 -8.41
C GLU A 87 -21.06 -11.90 -8.90
N ASN A 88 -21.80 -11.04 -8.19
CA ASN A 88 -23.15 -10.57 -8.61
C ASN A 88 -23.13 -9.78 -9.91
N HIS A 89 -21.97 -9.27 -10.31
CA HIS A 89 -21.77 -8.60 -11.61
C HIS A 89 -21.08 -9.49 -12.65
N ASP A 90 -21.01 -10.80 -12.42
CA ASP A 90 -20.40 -11.80 -13.32
C ASP A 90 -18.95 -11.45 -13.72
N ILE A 91 -18.20 -10.78 -12.83
CA ILE A 91 -16.80 -10.39 -13.08
C ILE A 91 -15.88 -11.60 -12.77
N ALA A 92 -15.21 -12.12 -13.79
CA ALA A 92 -14.24 -13.19 -13.63
C ALA A 92 -12.96 -12.70 -12.92
N TYR A 93 -12.48 -13.51 -11.97
CA TYR A 93 -11.27 -13.21 -11.18
C TYR A 93 -10.52 -14.50 -10.80
N HIS A 94 -9.27 -14.35 -10.37
CA HIS A 94 -8.45 -15.43 -9.87
C HIS A 94 -7.64 -15.02 -8.65
N GLU A 95 -7.28 -16.00 -7.84
CA GLU A 95 -6.24 -15.85 -6.81
C GLU A 95 -4.87 -16.03 -7.46
N LYS A 96 -3.99 -15.03 -7.30
CA LYS A 96 -2.63 -15.08 -7.85
C LYS A 96 -1.64 -15.72 -6.87
N THR A 97 -1.46 -15.13 -5.71
CA THR A 97 -0.57 -15.59 -4.64
C THR A 97 -0.94 -14.92 -3.33
N LEU A 98 -0.68 -15.57 -2.20
CA LEU A 98 -0.88 -15.03 -0.85
C LEU A 98 -2.29 -14.44 -0.63
N GLY A 99 -3.31 -15.02 -1.23
CA GLY A 99 -4.69 -14.59 -1.08
C GLY A 99 -5.09 -13.34 -1.87
N GLN A 100 -4.25 -12.87 -2.77
CA GLN A 100 -4.50 -11.68 -3.61
C GLN A 100 -5.45 -12.00 -4.75
N LEU A 101 -6.57 -11.29 -4.86
CA LEU A 101 -7.56 -11.47 -5.91
C LEU A 101 -7.45 -10.40 -7.00
N PHE A 102 -7.36 -10.85 -8.25
CA PHE A 102 -7.25 -10.00 -9.44
C PHE A 102 -8.36 -10.30 -10.44
N CYS A 103 -8.88 -9.24 -11.10
CA CYS A 103 -9.75 -9.46 -12.24
C CYS A 103 -8.98 -10.15 -13.37
N ASP A 104 -9.65 -11.06 -14.08
CA ASP A 104 -9.06 -11.77 -15.21
C ASP A 104 -8.81 -10.84 -16.40
N ASN A 105 -9.77 -9.97 -16.69
CA ASN A 105 -9.74 -9.11 -17.87
C ASN A 105 -9.12 -7.74 -17.56
N SER A 106 -9.80 -6.89 -16.80
CA SER A 106 -9.42 -5.50 -16.63
C SER A 106 -9.91 -4.91 -15.31
N ALA A 107 -9.16 -3.95 -14.78
CA ALA A 107 -9.60 -3.08 -13.69
C ALA A 107 -10.87 -2.26 -14.06
N GLN A 108 -11.16 -2.13 -15.35
CA GLN A 108 -12.38 -1.46 -15.83
C GLN A 108 -13.64 -2.17 -15.37
N ASP A 109 -13.62 -3.48 -15.19
CA ASP A 109 -14.76 -4.27 -14.75
C ASP A 109 -15.21 -3.83 -13.35
N ILE A 110 -14.26 -3.66 -12.42
CA ILE A 110 -14.54 -3.11 -11.08
C ILE A 110 -15.02 -1.65 -11.14
N ILE A 111 -14.42 -0.84 -12.01
CA ILE A 111 -14.82 0.56 -12.15
C ILE A 111 -16.24 0.65 -12.67
N LYS A 112 -16.56 -0.12 -13.71
CA LYS A 112 -17.91 -0.16 -14.29
C LYS A 112 -18.92 -0.63 -13.26
N MET A 113 -18.65 -1.73 -12.55
CA MET A 113 -19.50 -2.25 -11.47
C MET A 113 -19.85 -1.16 -10.46
N LEU A 114 -18.84 -0.44 -9.94
CA LEU A 114 -19.05 0.61 -8.93
C LEU A 114 -19.88 1.79 -9.49
N LEU A 115 -19.68 2.15 -10.75
CA LEU A 115 -20.45 3.22 -11.39
C LEU A 115 -21.88 2.80 -11.69
N ASP A 116 -22.09 1.57 -12.17
CA ASP A 116 -23.43 1.01 -12.41
C ASP A 116 -24.23 0.94 -11.09
N GLU A 117 -23.62 0.50 -10.00
CA GLU A 117 -24.22 0.50 -8.65
C GLU A 117 -24.58 1.91 -8.18
N CYS A 118 -23.72 2.90 -8.42
CA CYS A 118 -23.99 4.29 -8.10
C CYS A 118 -25.17 4.84 -8.94
N GLU A 119 -25.20 4.57 -10.24
CA GLU A 119 -26.25 5.01 -11.16
C GLU A 119 -27.60 4.40 -10.78
N ALA A 120 -27.63 3.10 -10.47
CA ALA A 120 -28.83 2.38 -10.09
C ALA A 120 -29.55 2.98 -8.86
N VAL A 121 -28.82 3.68 -7.99
CA VAL A 121 -29.37 4.33 -6.79
C VAL A 121 -29.42 5.87 -6.90
N GLY A 122 -29.27 6.42 -8.11
CA GLY A 122 -29.43 7.85 -8.39
C GLY A 122 -28.27 8.74 -7.88
N VAL A 123 -27.08 8.20 -7.67
CA VAL A 123 -25.88 8.99 -7.34
C VAL A 123 -25.42 9.79 -8.55
N VAL A 124 -25.16 11.09 -8.34
CA VAL A 124 -24.61 11.97 -9.37
C VAL A 124 -23.07 12.01 -9.24
N VAL A 125 -22.35 11.61 -10.28
CA VAL A 125 -20.87 11.70 -10.33
C VAL A 125 -20.47 12.85 -11.24
N LYS A 126 -19.86 13.89 -10.67
CA LYS A 126 -19.37 15.07 -11.40
C LYS A 126 -17.83 15.00 -11.49
N THR A 127 -17.32 14.85 -12.70
CA THR A 127 -15.87 14.81 -13.00
C THR A 127 -15.35 16.17 -13.47
N SER A 128 -14.03 16.35 -13.52
CA SER A 128 -13.37 17.61 -13.86
C SER A 128 -13.80 18.79 -12.97
N MET A 129 -14.23 18.50 -11.74
CA MET A 129 -14.72 19.48 -10.79
C MET A 129 -13.78 19.58 -9.59
N THR A 130 -13.30 20.78 -9.28
CA THR A 130 -12.44 21.05 -8.12
C THR A 130 -13.24 21.68 -6.99
N VAL A 131 -12.89 21.32 -5.76
CA VAL A 131 -13.37 22.03 -4.57
C VAL A 131 -12.38 23.15 -4.25
N GLU A 132 -12.90 24.37 -4.14
CA GLU A 132 -12.12 25.58 -3.88
C GLU A 132 -12.17 25.98 -2.41
N HIS A 133 -13.36 25.88 -1.80
CA HIS A 133 -13.57 26.25 -0.41
C HIS A 133 -14.68 25.42 0.25
N ILE A 134 -14.59 25.23 1.55
CA ILE A 134 -15.59 24.54 2.36
C ILE A 134 -15.90 25.39 3.58
N ASP A 135 -17.17 25.71 3.76
CA ASP A 135 -17.68 26.33 4.98
C ASP A 135 -18.68 25.40 5.67
N LYS A 136 -18.73 25.45 6.99
CA LYS A 136 -19.72 24.76 7.81
C LYS A 136 -20.42 25.75 8.74
N ASN A 137 -21.70 25.93 8.49
CA ASN A 137 -22.64 26.56 9.41
C ASN A 137 -23.60 25.48 9.96
N GLU A 138 -24.88 25.56 9.69
CA GLU A 138 -25.84 24.47 9.95
C GLU A 138 -25.60 23.30 8.97
N THR A 139 -25.23 23.60 7.74
CA THR A 139 -24.89 22.65 6.66
C THR A 139 -23.47 22.92 6.15
N PHE A 140 -22.94 21.99 5.37
CA PHE A 140 -21.72 22.21 4.60
C PHE A 140 -22.04 22.95 3.32
N ASN A 141 -21.31 24.03 3.04
CA ASN A 141 -21.32 24.77 1.78
C ASN A 141 -19.98 24.52 1.09
N VAL A 142 -20.02 23.85 -0.03
CA VAL A 142 -18.85 23.43 -0.81
C VAL A 142 -18.80 24.27 -2.07
N LEU A 143 -17.90 25.26 -2.11
CA LEU A 143 -17.64 26.04 -3.32
C LEU A 143 -16.80 25.19 -4.27
N THR A 144 -17.31 24.97 -5.46
CA THR A 144 -16.65 24.22 -6.52
C THR A 144 -16.41 25.10 -7.74
N SER A 145 -15.60 24.61 -8.68
CA SER A 145 -15.39 25.27 -9.98
C SER A 145 -16.69 25.42 -10.82
N ASP A 146 -17.78 24.78 -10.42
CA ASP A 146 -19.09 24.81 -11.09
C ASP A 146 -20.20 25.41 -10.19
N GLY A 147 -19.81 26.15 -9.15
CA GLY A 147 -20.71 26.82 -8.23
C GLY A 147 -20.79 26.19 -6.84
N MET A 148 -21.69 26.71 -6.02
CA MET A 148 -21.88 26.29 -4.63
C MET A 148 -22.81 25.08 -4.56
N ILE A 149 -22.41 24.10 -3.74
CA ILE A 149 -23.21 22.92 -3.41
C ILE A 149 -23.39 22.85 -1.90
N SER A 150 -24.63 22.67 -1.43
CA SER A 150 -24.93 22.54 0.00
C SER A 150 -25.33 21.11 0.36
N ALA A 151 -24.86 20.61 1.52
CA ALA A 151 -25.20 19.28 2.02
C ALA A 151 -25.21 19.18 3.53
N SER A 152 -25.98 18.22 4.07
CA SER A 152 -25.99 17.91 5.49
C SER A 152 -24.72 17.16 5.92
N SER A 153 -24.19 16.30 5.05
CA SER A 153 -22.97 15.51 5.28
C SER A 153 -21.92 15.77 4.21
N LEU A 154 -20.66 15.85 4.64
CA LEU A 154 -19.50 15.99 3.79
C LEU A 154 -18.52 14.81 4.04
N VAL A 155 -18.17 14.09 2.98
CA VAL A 155 -17.25 12.96 3.03
C VAL A 155 -15.98 13.30 2.27
N ILE A 156 -14.83 13.20 2.93
CA ILE A 156 -13.52 13.39 2.33
C ILE A 156 -12.93 12.01 1.99
N ALA A 157 -12.89 11.71 0.70
CA ALA A 157 -12.40 10.46 0.12
C ALA A 157 -11.26 10.71 -0.89
N SER A 158 -10.50 11.79 -0.68
CA SER A 158 -9.50 12.30 -1.63
C SER A 158 -8.24 11.45 -1.74
N GLY A 159 -8.07 10.44 -0.87
CA GLY A 159 -6.85 9.65 -0.79
C GLY A 159 -5.66 10.42 -0.19
N GLY A 160 -4.46 9.87 -0.36
CA GLY A 160 -3.19 10.48 0.05
C GLY A 160 -2.35 10.92 -1.15
N PRO A 161 -1.17 11.57 -0.91
CA PRO A 161 -0.32 12.14 -1.95
C PRO A 161 0.49 11.11 -2.77
N SER A 162 0.34 9.81 -2.53
CA SER A 162 1.03 8.78 -3.32
C SER A 162 0.61 8.82 -4.79
N ILE A 163 1.59 8.67 -5.69
CA ILE A 163 1.46 8.76 -7.14
C ILE A 163 0.89 10.14 -7.60
N PRO A 164 1.61 11.26 -7.35
CA PRO A 164 1.12 12.61 -7.66
C PRO A 164 0.73 12.81 -9.13
N LYS A 165 1.35 12.06 -10.05
CA LYS A 165 1.01 12.07 -11.49
C LYS A 165 -0.45 11.71 -11.77
N MET A 166 -1.12 11.04 -10.84
CA MET A 166 -2.55 10.71 -10.92
C MET A 166 -3.47 11.81 -10.34
N GLY A 167 -2.91 12.97 -10.01
CA GLY A 167 -3.66 14.07 -9.38
C GLY A 167 -3.78 13.96 -7.86
N ALA A 168 -3.12 12.97 -7.25
CA ALA A 168 -3.09 12.80 -5.80
C ALA A 168 -2.40 13.98 -5.12
N THR A 169 -2.99 14.49 -4.03
CA THR A 169 -2.50 15.64 -3.26
C THR A 169 -2.76 15.43 -1.77
N GLY A 170 -2.21 16.33 -0.93
CA GLY A 170 -2.53 16.39 0.49
C GLY A 170 -3.79 17.19 0.83
N TRP A 171 -4.62 17.54 -0.14
CA TRP A 171 -5.79 18.42 0.05
C TRP A 171 -6.73 17.95 1.18
N GLY A 172 -6.99 16.67 1.30
CA GLY A 172 -7.83 16.14 2.40
C GLY A 172 -7.24 16.39 3.78
N TYR A 173 -5.93 16.49 3.90
CA TYR A 173 -5.26 16.88 5.15
C TYR A 173 -5.41 18.37 5.44
N ASP A 174 -5.46 19.20 4.39
CA ASP A 174 -5.70 20.65 4.57
C ASP A 174 -7.13 20.89 5.06
N VAL A 175 -8.11 20.15 4.54
CA VAL A 175 -9.48 20.14 5.06
C VAL A 175 -9.51 19.70 6.52
N ALA A 176 -8.82 18.62 6.88
CA ALA A 176 -8.75 18.18 8.28
C ALA A 176 -8.13 19.23 9.20
N ARG A 177 -7.06 19.92 8.77
CA ARG A 177 -6.45 21.05 9.51
C ARG A 177 -7.40 22.23 9.66
N GLN A 178 -8.15 22.58 8.62
CA GLN A 178 -9.19 23.62 8.66
C GLN A 178 -10.18 23.37 9.79
N PHE A 179 -10.61 22.11 9.97
CA PHE A 179 -11.49 21.70 11.06
C PHE A 179 -10.77 21.32 12.36
N LYS A 180 -9.48 21.65 12.48
CA LYS A 180 -8.65 21.43 13.69
C LYS A 180 -8.53 19.98 14.11
N LEU A 181 -8.55 19.06 13.15
CA LEU A 181 -8.31 17.62 13.39
C LEU A 181 -6.80 17.33 13.35
N LYS A 182 -6.37 16.42 14.21
CA LYS A 182 -4.97 15.97 14.26
C LYS A 182 -4.63 15.17 13.01
N ILE A 183 -3.43 15.37 12.48
CA ILE A 183 -2.83 14.61 11.39
C ILE A 183 -1.62 13.85 11.93
N VAL A 184 -1.52 12.57 11.61
CA VAL A 184 -0.29 11.80 11.70
C VAL A 184 0.52 12.08 10.43
N ASP A 185 1.79 12.45 10.56
CA ASP A 185 2.61 12.92 9.45
C ASP A 185 2.59 11.94 8.27
N PRO A 186 2.12 12.38 7.09
CA PRO A 186 2.06 11.52 5.92
C PRO A 186 3.47 11.24 5.39
N VAL A 187 3.78 9.96 5.19
CA VAL A 187 5.04 9.49 4.61
C VAL A 187 4.78 8.45 3.53
N PRO A 188 5.67 8.34 2.51
CA PRO A 188 5.54 7.32 1.49
C PRO A 188 5.66 5.92 2.12
N ALA A 189 4.81 4.99 1.68
CA ALA A 189 4.80 3.59 2.10
C ALA A 189 4.58 2.67 0.90
N LEU A 190 4.92 1.40 1.04
CA LEU A 190 5.02 0.46 -0.07
C LEU A 190 5.86 1.10 -1.20
N VAL A 191 7.08 1.47 -0.86
CA VAL A 191 7.96 2.31 -1.67
C VAL A 191 9.37 1.69 -1.74
N PRO A 192 10.08 1.76 -2.88
CA PRO A 192 11.46 1.31 -2.98
C PRO A 192 12.38 2.04 -1.99
N LEU A 193 13.33 1.30 -1.41
CA LEU A 193 14.37 1.83 -0.54
C LEU A 193 15.60 2.23 -1.36
N THR A 194 16.18 3.40 -1.05
CA THR A 194 17.38 3.94 -1.70
C THR A 194 18.61 3.80 -0.80
N PHE A 195 19.78 3.83 -1.43
CA PHE A 195 21.08 3.70 -0.77
C PHE A 195 22.05 4.76 -1.26
N GLY A 196 23.15 4.97 -0.54
CA GLY A 196 24.19 5.93 -0.92
C GLY A 196 24.92 5.54 -2.23
N GLU A 197 25.54 6.51 -2.90
CA GLU A 197 26.17 6.35 -4.22
C GLU A 197 27.19 5.22 -4.27
N ALA A 198 28.02 5.07 -3.23
CA ALA A 198 29.01 3.99 -3.18
C ALA A 198 28.36 2.61 -3.22
N PHE A 199 27.27 2.43 -2.47
CA PHE A 199 26.52 1.18 -2.43
C PHE A 199 25.79 0.90 -3.75
N ILE A 200 25.23 1.96 -4.38
CA ILE A 200 24.57 1.86 -5.69
C ILE A 200 25.56 1.49 -6.78
N PHE A 201 26.79 2.02 -6.75
CA PHE A 201 27.82 1.66 -7.73
C PHE A 201 28.05 0.16 -7.75
N ASP A 202 28.17 -0.45 -6.57
CA ASP A 202 28.36 -1.90 -6.42
C ASP A 202 27.12 -2.68 -6.88
N PHE A 203 25.92 -2.15 -6.69
CA PHE A 203 24.65 -2.80 -7.06
C PHE A 203 24.28 -2.72 -8.53
N ARG A 204 24.95 -1.89 -9.34
CA ARG A 204 24.66 -1.79 -10.78
C ARG A 204 24.72 -3.14 -11.48
N ALA A 205 25.68 -3.98 -11.09
CA ALA A 205 25.82 -5.34 -11.61
C ALA A 205 24.64 -6.26 -11.27
N LEU A 206 23.86 -5.94 -10.23
CA LEU A 206 22.70 -6.72 -9.78
C LEU A 206 21.36 -6.18 -10.31
N SER A 207 21.33 -5.01 -10.94
CA SER A 207 20.09 -4.41 -11.43
C SER A 207 19.29 -5.39 -12.30
N GLY A 208 17.97 -5.47 -12.01
CA GLY A 208 17.04 -6.41 -12.64
C GLY A 208 17.04 -7.83 -12.06
N LEU A 209 17.92 -8.13 -11.10
CA LEU A 209 17.92 -9.42 -10.41
C LEU A 209 16.82 -9.46 -9.36
N ALA A 210 15.99 -10.50 -9.39
CA ALA A 210 15.00 -10.81 -8.35
C ALA A 210 15.45 -12.04 -7.54
N VAL A 211 15.21 -12.04 -6.23
CA VAL A 211 15.58 -13.12 -5.30
C VAL A 211 14.53 -13.24 -4.21
N ASP A 212 14.05 -14.44 -3.94
CA ASP A 212 13.17 -14.70 -2.79
C ASP A 212 13.98 -14.62 -1.50
N ILE A 213 13.54 -13.79 -0.57
CA ILE A 213 14.26 -13.46 0.65
C ILE A 213 13.34 -13.44 1.87
N ARG A 214 13.96 -13.43 3.05
CA ARG A 214 13.33 -12.84 4.24
C ARG A 214 13.98 -11.51 4.53
N VAL A 215 13.16 -10.44 4.64
CA VAL A 215 13.63 -9.13 5.11
C VAL A 215 13.02 -8.82 6.47
N GLN A 216 13.79 -8.20 7.35
CA GLN A 216 13.37 -7.83 8.70
C GLN A 216 13.75 -6.39 9.02
N CYS A 217 12.83 -5.67 9.69
CA CYS A 217 13.07 -4.37 10.32
C CYS A 217 12.44 -4.36 11.72
N GLY A 218 13.24 -4.21 12.76
CA GLY A 218 12.78 -4.38 14.14
C GLY A 218 12.19 -5.78 14.38
N LYS A 219 10.90 -5.84 14.74
CA LYS A 219 10.19 -7.10 15.00
C LYS A 219 9.38 -7.63 13.81
N THR A 220 9.31 -6.86 12.72
CA THR A 220 8.49 -7.19 11.55
C THR A 220 9.36 -7.82 10.47
N SER A 221 8.87 -8.89 9.85
CA SER A 221 9.55 -9.56 8.73
C SER A 221 8.55 -9.95 7.65
N PHE A 222 9.06 -10.04 6.40
CA PHE A 222 8.32 -10.49 5.22
C PHE A 222 9.17 -11.46 4.41
N ASP A 223 8.50 -12.50 3.91
CA ASP A 223 9.09 -13.56 3.07
C ASP A 223 8.52 -13.43 1.65
N GLU A 224 9.16 -12.64 0.82
CA GLU A 224 8.76 -12.37 -0.56
C GLU A 224 9.98 -12.04 -1.43
N ALA A 225 9.76 -11.73 -2.71
CA ALA A 225 10.84 -11.37 -3.62
C ALA A 225 11.38 -9.95 -3.35
N LEU A 226 12.71 -9.83 -3.39
CA LEU A 226 13.47 -8.59 -3.51
C LEU A 226 13.84 -8.40 -4.98
N LEU A 227 13.81 -7.16 -5.45
CA LEU A 227 14.30 -6.74 -6.77
C LEU A 227 15.40 -5.69 -6.60
N PHE A 228 16.59 -5.97 -7.10
CA PHE A 228 17.65 -4.98 -7.21
C PHE A 228 17.35 -3.99 -8.34
N THR A 229 17.47 -2.70 -8.07
CA THR A 229 17.25 -1.62 -9.06
C THR A 229 18.49 -0.75 -9.20
N HIS A 230 18.48 0.15 -10.16
CA HIS A 230 19.56 1.13 -10.36
C HIS A 230 19.63 2.22 -9.28
N ARG A 231 18.65 2.29 -8.36
CA ARG A 231 18.58 3.25 -7.24
C ARG A 231 18.65 2.59 -5.87
N GLY A 232 18.58 1.28 -5.84
CA GLY A 232 18.55 0.55 -4.57
C GLY A 232 17.79 -0.77 -4.67
N MET A 233 16.78 -0.94 -3.82
CA MET A 233 16.02 -2.17 -3.73
C MET A 233 14.52 -1.90 -3.80
N SER A 234 13.80 -2.78 -4.48
CA SER A 234 12.36 -2.83 -4.63
C SER A 234 11.87 -4.27 -4.53
N GLY A 235 10.70 -4.56 -5.08
CA GLY A 235 10.06 -5.88 -4.99
C GLY A 235 9.19 -6.00 -3.74
N PRO A 236 8.27 -6.99 -3.72
CA PRO A 236 7.27 -7.10 -2.67
C PRO A 236 7.84 -7.05 -1.24
N ALA A 237 8.90 -7.80 -0.95
CA ALA A 237 9.53 -7.81 0.37
C ALA A 237 9.98 -6.40 0.83
N ILE A 238 10.60 -5.65 -0.08
CA ILE A 238 11.11 -4.30 0.21
C ILE A 238 9.98 -3.29 0.32
N LEU A 239 8.97 -3.36 -0.56
CA LEU A 239 7.80 -2.51 -0.48
C LEU A 239 7.08 -2.71 0.86
N GLN A 240 6.87 -3.95 1.30
CA GLN A 240 6.27 -4.27 2.59
C GLN A 240 7.07 -3.68 3.75
N ILE A 241 8.39 -3.96 3.80
CA ILE A 241 9.22 -3.55 4.94
C ILE A 241 9.40 -2.03 5.01
N SER A 242 9.31 -1.31 3.87
CA SER A 242 9.40 0.15 3.81
C SER A 242 8.34 0.85 4.67
N SER A 243 7.17 0.23 4.84
CA SER A 243 6.10 0.74 5.71
C SER A 243 6.47 0.72 7.19
N TYR A 244 7.43 -0.11 7.58
CA TYR A 244 7.94 -0.26 8.96
C TYR A 244 9.28 0.41 9.20
N TRP A 245 10.06 0.60 8.14
CA TRP A 245 11.35 1.28 8.20
C TRP A 245 11.22 2.78 8.53
N ARG A 246 12.21 3.30 9.25
CA ARG A 246 12.39 4.73 9.54
C ARG A 246 13.83 5.12 9.26
N SER A 247 14.08 6.39 8.95
CA SER A 247 15.43 6.90 8.70
C SER A 247 16.38 6.51 9.84
N GLY A 248 17.54 5.97 9.48
CA GLY A 248 18.57 5.51 10.41
C GLY A 248 18.40 4.07 10.94
N MET A 249 17.30 3.39 10.60
CA MET A 249 17.12 1.98 10.96
C MET A 249 17.80 1.06 9.94
N ASP A 250 18.40 -0.02 10.43
CA ASP A 250 18.87 -1.11 9.58
C ASP A 250 17.71 -2.01 9.15
N ILE A 251 17.88 -2.61 7.98
CA ILE A 251 17.15 -3.81 7.59
C ILE A 251 18.11 -4.99 7.54
N THR A 252 17.62 -6.18 7.90
CA THR A 252 18.37 -7.44 7.80
C THR A 252 17.74 -8.28 6.71
N ILE A 253 18.55 -8.73 5.77
CA ILE A 253 18.14 -9.56 4.64
C ILE A 253 18.73 -10.96 4.81
N ASN A 254 17.88 -11.99 4.71
CA ASN A 254 18.28 -13.37 4.55
C ASN A 254 17.99 -13.80 3.10
N LEU A 255 19.05 -14.03 2.33
CA LEU A 255 18.99 -14.39 0.91
C LEU A 255 18.72 -15.89 0.68
N ALA A 256 18.73 -16.69 1.74
CA ALA A 256 18.42 -18.13 1.72
C ALA A 256 17.68 -18.52 3.01
N PRO A 257 16.37 -18.13 3.18
CA PRO A 257 15.67 -18.17 4.47
C PRO A 257 15.58 -19.55 5.12
N ASN A 258 15.57 -20.61 4.32
CA ASN A 258 15.38 -21.99 4.80
C ASN A 258 16.70 -22.78 4.86
N ARG A 259 17.84 -22.12 4.78
CA ARG A 259 19.16 -22.75 4.69
C ARG A 259 20.12 -22.18 5.74
N ASN A 260 20.89 -23.02 6.39
CA ASN A 260 22.05 -22.61 7.20
C ASN A 260 23.29 -22.69 6.31
N VAL A 261 23.60 -21.58 5.65
CA VAL A 261 24.67 -21.52 4.65
C VAL A 261 26.03 -21.83 5.27
N PHE A 262 26.29 -21.48 6.53
CA PHE A 262 27.56 -21.79 7.19
C PHE A 262 27.78 -23.29 7.33
N GLU A 263 26.78 -24.05 7.80
CA GLU A 263 26.89 -25.50 7.93
C GLU A 263 27.02 -26.17 6.56
N GLU A 264 26.26 -25.70 5.57
CA GLU A 264 26.37 -26.21 4.21
C GLU A 264 27.77 -26.00 3.62
N LEU A 265 28.36 -24.83 3.81
CA LEU A 265 29.71 -24.54 3.33
C LEU A 265 30.76 -25.43 4.02
N LYS A 266 30.61 -25.77 5.31
CA LYS A 266 31.49 -26.72 6.00
C LYS A 266 31.40 -28.11 5.40
N ILE A 267 30.21 -28.61 5.19
CA ILE A 267 29.95 -29.91 4.55
C ILE A 267 30.55 -29.92 3.13
N GLN A 268 30.31 -28.88 2.33
CA GLN A 268 30.88 -28.80 0.98
C GLN A 268 32.41 -28.74 0.99
N LYS A 269 33.02 -28.08 1.98
CA LYS A 269 34.49 -28.06 2.15
C LYS A 269 35.06 -29.48 2.36
N GLU A 270 34.36 -30.37 3.06
CA GLU A 270 34.77 -31.75 3.27
C GLU A 270 34.60 -32.59 2.00
N HIS A 271 33.48 -32.40 1.28
CA HIS A 271 33.13 -33.20 0.10
C HIS A 271 33.78 -32.73 -1.20
N GLN A 272 33.93 -31.42 -1.37
CA GLN A 272 34.45 -30.79 -2.59
C GLN A 272 35.50 -29.69 -2.29
N PRO A 273 36.59 -30.01 -1.63
CA PRO A 273 37.58 -29.02 -1.14
C PRO A 273 38.20 -28.16 -2.22
N LYS A 274 38.30 -28.65 -3.46
CA LYS A 274 38.84 -27.90 -4.62
C LYS A 274 37.86 -26.98 -5.28
N GLN A 275 36.58 -27.00 -4.89
CA GLN A 275 35.55 -26.14 -5.48
C GLN A 275 35.74 -24.68 -5.04
N GLU A 276 35.61 -23.75 -5.96
CA GLU A 276 35.61 -22.31 -5.69
C GLU A 276 34.41 -21.92 -4.85
N ILE A 277 34.60 -21.02 -3.86
CA ILE A 277 33.52 -20.52 -2.98
C ILE A 277 32.35 -19.90 -3.76
N GLN A 278 32.64 -19.12 -4.80
CA GLN A 278 31.60 -18.51 -5.64
C GLN A 278 30.77 -19.55 -6.40
N THR A 279 31.37 -20.67 -6.80
CA THR A 279 30.65 -21.78 -7.48
C THR A 279 29.72 -22.46 -6.48
N THR A 280 30.21 -22.70 -5.27
CA THR A 280 29.40 -23.27 -4.18
C THR A 280 28.21 -22.37 -3.84
N LEU A 281 28.44 -21.07 -3.68
CA LEU A 281 27.37 -20.10 -3.41
C LEU A 281 26.37 -19.98 -4.55
N SER A 282 26.82 -20.14 -5.80
CA SER A 282 25.94 -20.11 -6.98
C SER A 282 24.92 -21.26 -7.03
N GLY A 283 25.14 -22.32 -6.24
CA GLY A 283 24.17 -23.36 -5.97
C GLY A 283 23.13 -23.04 -4.89
N ILE A 284 23.31 -21.90 -4.20
CA ILE A 284 22.44 -21.46 -3.10
C ILE A 284 21.64 -20.21 -3.50
N ILE A 285 22.34 -19.24 -4.10
CA ILE A 285 21.79 -17.93 -4.52
C ILE A 285 22.17 -17.66 -5.98
N PRO A 286 21.52 -16.74 -6.67
CA PRO A 286 21.86 -16.42 -8.05
C PRO A 286 23.34 -16.08 -8.28
N LYS A 287 23.94 -16.61 -9.33
CA LYS A 287 25.38 -16.48 -9.64
C LYS A 287 25.91 -15.05 -9.55
N ARG A 288 25.16 -14.07 -10.12
CA ARG A 288 25.56 -12.64 -10.06
C ARG A 288 25.66 -12.12 -8.62
N LEU A 289 24.75 -12.55 -7.76
CA LEU A 289 24.75 -12.19 -6.35
C LEU A 289 25.87 -12.89 -5.58
N ALA A 290 26.14 -14.18 -5.88
CA ALA A 290 27.25 -14.91 -5.30
C ALA A 290 28.61 -14.25 -5.61
N LEU A 291 28.82 -13.84 -6.87
CA LEU A 291 30.00 -13.09 -7.28
C LEU A 291 30.13 -11.77 -6.48
N TYR A 292 29.05 -10.98 -6.47
CA TYR A 292 29.01 -9.71 -5.74
C TYR A 292 29.38 -9.89 -4.25
N LEU A 293 28.82 -10.88 -3.57
CA LEU A 293 29.10 -11.11 -2.15
C LEU A 293 30.54 -11.58 -1.90
N CYS A 294 31.12 -12.38 -2.81
CA CYS A 294 32.51 -12.77 -2.72
C CYS A 294 33.45 -11.55 -2.87
N ASP A 295 33.21 -10.72 -3.87
CA ASP A 295 33.99 -9.50 -4.11
C ASP A 295 33.86 -8.52 -2.94
N HIS A 296 32.63 -8.25 -2.51
CA HIS A 296 32.33 -7.35 -1.40
C HIS A 296 32.96 -7.80 -0.06
N SER A 297 33.01 -9.11 0.21
CA SER A 297 33.61 -9.67 1.43
C SER A 297 35.11 -9.86 1.34
N GLY A 298 35.69 -9.81 0.15
CA GLY A 298 37.10 -10.20 -0.09
C GLY A 298 37.34 -11.67 0.14
N VAL A 299 36.33 -12.53 0.11
CA VAL A 299 36.45 -13.99 0.27
C VAL A 299 36.48 -14.65 -1.09
N SER A 300 37.64 -15.21 -1.47
CA SER A 300 37.87 -15.86 -2.74
C SER A 300 38.76 -17.08 -2.58
N GLY A 301 38.78 -17.97 -3.58
CA GLY A 301 39.60 -19.17 -3.62
C GLY A 301 38.79 -20.44 -3.38
N THR A 302 39.53 -21.57 -3.27
CA THR A 302 38.88 -22.87 -3.07
C THR A 302 38.42 -23.06 -1.61
N LEU A 303 37.43 -23.92 -1.41
CA LEU A 303 36.94 -24.21 -0.05
C LEU A 303 38.04 -24.75 0.87
N ALA A 304 39.02 -25.49 0.34
CA ALA A 304 40.19 -25.99 1.09
C ALA A 304 40.98 -24.84 1.71
N ASP A 305 41.18 -23.75 0.97
CA ASP A 305 42.01 -22.61 1.37
C ASP A 305 41.30 -21.65 2.35
N LEU A 306 40.01 -21.80 2.52
CA LEU A 306 39.20 -20.91 3.35
C LEU A 306 39.10 -21.42 4.80
N SER A 307 39.48 -20.60 5.75
CA SER A 307 39.24 -20.89 7.18
C SER A 307 37.74 -20.85 7.49
N HIS A 308 37.34 -21.52 8.58
CA HIS A 308 35.94 -21.44 9.07
C HIS A 308 35.51 -19.99 9.35
N LYS A 309 36.42 -19.11 9.76
CA LYS A 309 36.14 -17.67 9.94
C LYS A 309 35.76 -17.01 8.63
N LYS A 310 36.47 -17.29 7.52
CA LYS A 310 36.12 -16.77 6.19
C LYS A 310 34.79 -17.33 5.67
N LEU A 311 34.56 -18.65 5.88
CA LEU A 311 33.26 -19.26 5.55
C LEU A 311 32.10 -18.64 6.34
N LYS A 312 32.33 -18.30 7.62
CA LYS A 312 31.33 -17.63 8.45
C LYS A 312 31.01 -16.21 7.95
N ILE A 313 32.03 -15.43 7.57
CA ILE A 313 31.82 -14.08 7.01
C ILE A 313 30.90 -14.12 5.81
N ILE A 314 31.17 -14.99 4.83
CA ILE A 314 30.35 -15.06 3.62
C ILE A 314 28.96 -15.65 3.89
N ALA A 315 28.85 -16.61 4.80
CA ALA A 315 27.57 -17.16 5.20
C ALA A 315 26.69 -16.12 5.91
N ASP A 316 27.29 -15.27 6.74
CA ASP A 316 26.55 -14.18 7.41
C ASP A 316 26.03 -13.15 6.41
N LEU A 317 26.78 -12.86 5.34
CA LEU A 317 26.28 -12.00 4.25
C LEU A 317 25.12 -12.64 3.51
N VAL A 318 25.00 -13.96 3.47
CA VAL A 318 23.83 -14.63 2.86
C VAL A 318 22.66 -14.69 3.83
N ASN A 319 22.89 -15.06 5.11
CA ASN A 319 21.78 -15.31 6.04
C ASN A 319 21.40 -14.13 6.93
N VAL A 320 22.30 -13.13 7.13
CA VAL A 320 22.09 -12.02 8.09
C VAL A 320 22.67 -10.70 7.54
N TRP A 321 22.45 -10.45 6.26
CA TRP A 321 22.99 -9.24 5.61
C TRP A 321 22.31 -7.99 6.14
N ARG A 322 23.05 -7.21 6.94
CA ARG A 322 22.58 -5.94 7.50
C ARG A 322 22.98 -4.78 6.62
N ILE A 323 22.02 -3.93 6.31
CA ILE A 323 22.20 -2.73 5.49
C ILE A 323 21.33 -1.60 6.01
N THR A 324 21.82 -0.38 5.87
CA THR A 324 21.10 0.83 6.27
C THR A 324 20.65 1.59 5.03
N PRO A 325 19.35 1.58 4.68
CA PRO A 325 18.85 2.46 3.62
C PRO A 325 19.04 3.93 4.01
N ASN A 326 19.36 4.80 3.04
CA ASN A 326 19.48 6.23 3.27
C ASN A 326 18.18 7.01 3.00
N GLY A 327 17.18 6.35 2.41
CA GLY A 327 15.90 6.97 2.09
C GLY A 327 14.96 6.05 1.32
N THR A 328 13.96 6.67 0.73
CA THR A 328 12.99 6.03 -0.18
C THR A 328 12.92 6.81 -1.49
N GLU A 329 12.32 6.23 -2.53
CA GLU A 329 12.06 6.96 -3.78
C GLU A 329 10.92 8.00 -3.67
N GLY A 330 10.33 8.16 -2.48
CA GLY A 330 9.33 9.18 -2.18
C GLY A 330 7.94 8.88 -2.74
N PHE A 331 7.05 9.86 -2.64
CA PHE A 331 5.65 9.73 -3.06
C PHE A 331 5.46 9.45 -4.55
N ALA A 332 6.45 9.78 -5.38
CA ALA A 332 6.35 9.59 -6.83
C ALA A 332 6.22 8.10 -7.23
N THR A 333 6.79 7.21 -6.43
CA THR A 333 6.81 5.75 -6.65
C THR A 333 6.11 4.97 -5.55
N ALA A 334 5.75 5.62 -4.45
CA ALA A 334 5.02 4.98 -3.35
C ALA A 334 3.64 4.53 -3.81
N GLU A 335 3.27 3.27 -3.55
CA GLU A 335 1.93 2.79 -3.87
C GLU A 335 0.86 3.44 -2.99
N VAL A 336 1.19 3.70 -1.72
CA VAL A 336 0.27 4.27 -0.73
C VAL A 336 0.98 5.28 0.17
N THR A 337 0.17 6.03 0.92
CA THR A 337 0.62 6.94 1.98
C THR A 337 0.35 6.31 3.33
N ARG A 338 1.34 6.29 4.22
CA ARG A 338 1.16 5.97 5.64
C ARG A 338 1.02 7.27 6.42
N GLY A 339 0.21 7.26 7.50
CA GLY A 339 -0.24 8.44 8.20
C GLY A 339 -1.51 9.02 7.59
N GLY A 340 -1.89 10.22 7.96
CA GLY A 340 -3.12 10.87 7.53
C GLY A 340 -3.95 11.39 8.71
N VAL A 341 -5.26 11.56 8.52
CA VAL A 341 -6.16 12.00 9.59
C VAL A 341 -6.11 11.00 10.74
N SER A 342 -5.75 11.48 11.93
CA SER A 342 -5.57 10.61 13.09
C SER A 342 -6.88 9.89 13.44
N THR A 343 -6.79 8.60 13.62
CA THR A 343 -7.91 7.76 14.02
C THR A 343 -8.50 8.13 15.38
N SER A 344 -7.77 8.88 16.22
CA SER A 344 -8.30 9.43 17.47
C SER A 344 -9.34 10.55 17.27
N GLU A 345 -9.36 11.17 16.11
CA GLU A 345 -10.31 12.22 15.74
C GLU A 345 -11.60 11.67 15.11
N LEU A 346 -11.65 10.38 14.81
CA LEU A 346 -12.72 9.73 14.07
C LEU A 346 -13.41 8.63 14.89
N SER A 347 -14.70 8.46 14.63
CA SER A 347 -15.46 7.29 15.10
C SER A 347 -15.10 6.06 14.26
N SER A 348 -14.59 5.01 14.89
CA SER A 348 -14.29 3.73 14.21
C SER A 348 -15.54 3.01 13.69
N LYS A 349 -16.73 3.43 14.13
CA LYS A 349 -18.01 2.87 13.71
C LYS A 349 -18.56 3.58 12.47
N THR A 350 -18.45 4.90 12.41
CA THR A 350 -19.12 5.73 11.39
C THR A 350 -18.15 6.41 10.43
N MET A 351 -16.86 6.47 10.73
CA MET A 351 -15.83 7.28 10.06
C MET A 351 -16.08 8.80 10.21
N GLU A 352 -17.03 9.23 11.04
CA GLU A 352 -17.35 10.62 11.31
C GLU A 352 -16.30 11.28 12.23
N ALA A 353 -16.02 12.55 12.00
CA ALA A 353 -15.16 13.33 12.87
C ALA A 353 -15.86 13.61 14.22
N ASN A 354 -15.22 13.22 15.33
CA ASN A 354 -15.81 13.31 16.68
C ASN A 354 -16.19 14.74 17.08
N LYS A 355 -15.51 15.75 16.55
CA LYS A 355 -15.71 17.17 16.87
C LYS A 355 -16.53 17.94 15.85
N VAL A 356 -16.82 17.36 14.70
CA VAL A 356 -17.49 18.05 13.57
C VAL A 356 -18.59 17.14 13.03
N PRO A 357 -19.80 17.20 13.59
CA PRO A 357 -20.91 16.39 13.14
C PRO A 357 -21.18 16.55 11.63
N GLY A 358 -21.39 15.44 10.94
CA GLY A 358 -21.61 15.40 9.51
C GLY A 358 -20.34 15.44 8.64
N LEU A 359 -19.14 15.54 9.22
CA LEU A 359 -17.88 15.46 8.49
C LEU A 359 -17.27 14.06 8.63
N TYR A 360 -16.96 13.43 7.50
CA TYR A 360 -16.44 12.06 7.44
C TYR A 360 -15.13 12.01 6.65
N PHE A 361 -14.23 11.08 7.05
CA PHE A 361 -12.99 10.79 6.33
C PHE A 361 -12.89 9.28 6.09
N ILE A 362 -12.63 8.87 4.84
CA ILE A 362 -12.60 7.47 4.43
C ILE A 362 -11.46 7.15 3.47
N GLY A 363 -11.04 5.88 3.44
CA GLY A 363 -9.96 5.41 2.58
C GLY A 363 -8.58 5.88 3.04
N GLU A 364 -7.68 6.09 2.10
CA GLU A 364 -6.26 6.36 2.33
C GLU A 364 -5.97 7.72 3.01
N VAL A 365 -6.92 8.64 3.03
CA VAL A 365 -6.75 9.92 3.75
C VAL A 365 -6.71 9.73 5.28
N VAL A 366 -7.21 8.61 5.80
CA VAL A 366 -7.19 8.23 7.21
C VAL A 366 -5.89 7.49 7.53
N ASP A 367 -5.36 7.66 8.75
CA ASP A 367 -4.19 6.92 9.26
C ASP A 367 -4.48 5.42 9.45
N VAL A 368 -4.75 4.74 8.33
CA VAL A 368 -4.88 3.29 8.22
C VAL A 368 -4.25 2.86 6.89
N THR A 369 -3.15 2.12 6.97
CA THR A 369 -2.36 1.71 5.81
C THR A 369 -2.23 0.19 5.79
N GLY A 370 -2.72 -0.44 4.75
CA GLY A 370 -2.66 -1.89 4.56
C GLY A 370 -1.32 -2.36 4.00
N HIS A 371 -1.02 -3.63 4.20
CA HIS A 371 0.07 -4.34 3.51
C HIS A 371 -0.12 -4.32 1.99
N LEU A 372 0.92 -4.71 1.25
CA LEU A 372 0.85 -4.94 -0.19
C LEU A 372 -0.05 -6.15 -0.48
N GLY A 373 -0.91 -6.05 -1.51
CA GLY A 373 -1.68 -7.19 -1.98
C GLY A 373 -3.18 -7.13 -1.71
N GLY A 374 -3.84 -6.01 -2.02
CA GLY A 374 -5.31 -5.86 -1.97
C GLY A 374 -5.85 -5.29 -0.66
N PHE A 375 -5.04 -5.21 0.39
CA PHE A 375 -5.48 -4.74 1.72
C PHE A 375 -5.91 -3.27 1.72
N ASN A 376 -5.23 -2.40 0.98
CA ASN A 376 -5.57 -0.98 0.90
C ASN A 376 -6.90 -0.75 0.17
N PHE A 377 -7.23 -1.56 -0.83
CA PHE A 377 -8.54 -1.55 -1.42
C PHE A 377 -9.60 -2.09 -0.47
N GLN A 378 -9.31 -3.18 0.25
CA GLN A 378 -10.25 -3.66 1.26
C GLN A 378 -10.55 -2.60 2.32
N TRP A 379 -9.56 -1.83 2.77
CA TRP A 379 -9.79 -0.69 3.66
C TRP A 379 -10.68 0.39 3.00
N ALA A 380 -10.44 0.69 1.73
CA ALA A 380 -11.27 1.64 1.00
C ALA A 380 -12.74 1.19 0.94
N TRP A 381 -12.99 -0.08 0.62
CA TRP A 381 -14.33 -0.67 0.62
C TRP A 381 -14.97 -0.63 2.01
N SER A 382 -14.26 -1.12 3.02
CA SER A 382 -14.77 -1.23 4.38
C SER A 382 -15.08 0.13 5.02
N SER A 383 -14.21 1.12 4.84
CA SER A 383 -14.41 2.48 5.36
C SER A 383 -15.48 3.25 4.59
N GLY A 384 -15.54 3.06 3.26
CA GLY A 384 -16.58 3.62 2.41
C GLY A 384 -17.97 3.09 2.76
N HIS A 385 -18.11 1.77 2.88
CA HIS A 385 -19.32 1.13 3.37
C HIS A 385 -19.70 1.65 4.76
N ALA A 386 -18.72 1.70 5.69
CA ALA A 386 -19.00 2.16 7.05
C ALA A 386 -19.59 3.58 7.08
N ALA A 387 -19.02 4.53 6.34
CA ALA A 387 -19.54 5.89 6.28
C ALA A 387 -20.89 5.94 5.57
N GLY A 388 -21.06 5.22 4.45
CA GLY A 388 -22.30 5.15 3.68
C GLY A 388 -23.52 4.75 4.50
N GLN A 389 -23.34 4.00 5.60
CA GLN A 389 -24.42 3.62 6.52
C GLN A 389 -24.87 4.75 7.45
N PHE A 390 -24.15 5.89 7.55
CA PHE A 390 -24.45 6.92 8.53
C PHE A 390 -24.60 8.34 7.96
N VAL A 391 -24.08 8.60 6.78
CA VAL A 391 -24.19 9.92 6.10
C VAL A 391 -25.61 10.27 5.70
#